data_873ccecf718082963bde4faa867823d4
#
_entry.id   873ccecf718082963bde4faa867823d4
#
_cell.length_a   1.000
_cell.length_b   1.000
_cell.length_c   1.000
_cell.angle_alpha   90.00
_cell.angle_beta   90.00
_cell.angle_gamma   90.00
#
_symmetry.space_group_name_H-M   'P 1'
#
loop_
_entity.id
_entity.type
_entity.pdbx_description
1 polymer ?
#
loop_
_entity_poly.entity_id
_entity_poly.type
_entity_poly.pdbx_seq_one_letter_code
_entity_poly.pdbx_strand_id
1 'polypeptide(L)'
;MRCPSSHCDAIRCNQLLDVAEDLIDKQGVVSFRFAQIAKGAECSTNTLYKYFESKEDVLVCLFLRNTTSTQIPVFIQNHPELDIYQRSVLPILFTFEVVKRSPIFNILRVVSINSMFWQMASPEKIEVLRNRVNLFWSCIRVPLEDAVISGELDATELDIRDLTQSLYFFLGGASSTYESRLMDEKYFTADDETSLRHISRLMNRYQWKRPITQEMMQGMRLLISEFLDKGKTKIRSCETCLGIGKQLTCRDDK
;
A
#
# COMPACT_ATOMS: atom_id res chain seq x y z
N MET A 1 0.01 0.32 -24.83
CA MET A 1 0.69 -0.97 -24.51
C MET A 1 0.00 -1.66 -23.36
N ARG A 2 -0.20 -2.96 -23.45
CA ARG A 2 -1.08 -3.67 -22.51
C ARG A 2 -0.29 -4.28 -21.36
N CYS A 3 -0.91 -4.36 -20.18
CA CYS A 3 -0.39 -5.21 -19.13
C CYS A 3 -0.19 -6.63 -19.64
N PRO A 4 0.77 -7.41 -19.09
CA PRO A 4 1.02 -8.79 -19.54
C PRO A 4 -0.26 -9.60 -19.59
N SER A 5 -0.49 -10.30 -20.71
CA SER A 5 -1.68 -11.14 -20.92
C SER A 5 -1.36 -12.63 -20.75
N SER A 6 -0.09 -12.98 -20.63
CA SER A 6 0.39 -14.35 -20.44
C SER A 6 1.32 -14.47 -19.24
N HIS A 7 1.48 -15.68 -18.73
CA HIS A 7 2.39 -15.96 -17.62
C HIS A 7 3.86 -15.65 -17.99
N CYS A 8 4.28 -15.97 -19.22
CA CYS A 8 5.63 -15.66 -19.70
C CYS A 8 5.90 -14.15 -19.76
N ASP A 9 4.91 -13.38 -20.24
CA ASP A 9 5.02 -11.93 -20.26
C ASP A 9 5.07 -11.34 -18.84
N ALA A 10 4.32 -11.91 -17.89
CA ALA A 10 4.33 -11.52 -16.50
C ALA A 10 5.70 -11.77 -15.86
N ILE A 11 6.34 -12.91 -16.12
CA ILE A 11 7.70 -13.20 -15.66
C ILE A 11 8.69 -12.17 -16.21
N ARG A 12 8.63 -11.90 -17.52
CA ARG A 12 9.53 -10.95 -18.16
C ARG A 12 9.32 -9.52 -17.65
N CYS A 13 8.07 -9.10 -17.48
CA CYS A 13 7.72 -7.81 -16.89
C CYS A 13 8.31 -7.68 -15.47
N ASN A 14 8.19 -8.72 -14.64
CA ASN A 14 8.75 -8.72 -13.29
C ASN A 14 10.28 -8.64 -13.29
N GLN A 15 10.98 -9.32 -14.21
CA GLN A 15 12.44 -9.21 -14.35
C GLN A 15 12.87 -7.77 -14.66
N LEU A 16 12.16 -7.08 -15.54
CA LEU A 16 12.40 -5.67 -15.84
C LEU A 16 12.17 -4.77 -14.63
N LEU A 17 11.13 -5.06 -13.85
CA LEU A 17 10.83 -4.35 -12.62
C LEU A 17 11.87 -4.63 -11.51
N ASP A 18 12.40 -5.84 -11.41
CA ASP A 18 13.48 -6.17 -10.47
C ASP A 18 14.73 -5.33 -10.77
N VAL A 19 15.12 -5.23 -12.04
CA VAL A 19 16.24 -4.37 -12.46
C VAL A 19 15.96 -2.89 -12.17
N ALA A 20 14.74 -2.44 -12.40
CA ALA A 20 14.37 -1.05 -12.11
C ALA A 20 14.42 -0.75 -10.60
N GLU A 21 13.98 -1.67 -9.76
CA GLU A 21 14.06 -1.57 -8.31
C GLU A 21 15.52 -1.47 -7.82
N ASP A 22 16.40 -2.33 -8.34
CA ASP A 22 17.84 -2.27 -8.08
C ASP A 22 18.49 -0.95 -8.51
N LEU A 23 18.07 -0.39 -9.64
CA LEU A 23 18.57 0.90 -10.12
C LEU A 23 18.10 2.04 -9.21
N ILE A 24 16.86 2.00 -8.75
CA ILE A 24 16.31 2.99 -7.81
C ILE A 24 17.04 2.92 -6.48
N ASP A 25 17.30 1.73 -5.98
CA ASP A 25 18.04 1.54 -4.72
C ASP A 25 19.46 2.12 -4.78
N LYS A 26 20.15 1.92 -5.89
CA LYS A 26 21.54 2.35 -6.09
C LYS A 26 21.69 3.83 -6.47
N GLN A 27 20.75 4.40 -7.21
CA GLN A 27 20.88 5.71 -7.85
C GLN A 27 19.81 6.71 -7.42
N GLY A 28 18.77 6.26 -6.72
CA GLY A 28 17.58 7.04 -6.38
C GLY A 28 16.56 7.12 -7.52
N VAL A 29 15.32 7.37 -7.13
CA VAL A 29 14.16 7.43 -8.05
C VAL A 29 14.28 8.53 -9.11
N VAL A 30 15.00 9.61 -8.81
CA VAL A 30 15.18 10.75 -9.73
C VAL A 30 16.24 10.44 -10.77
N SER A 31 17.37 9.85 -10.36
CA SER A 31 18.59 9.78 -11.17
C SER A 31 18.65 8.61 -12.14
N PHE A 32 17.97 7.49 -11.87
CA PHE A 32 18.00 6.34 -12.78
C PHE A 32 17.35 6.66 -14.13
N ARG A 33 17.91 6.09 -15.20
CA ARG A 33 17.42 6.31 -16.56
C ARG A 33 16.68 5.09 -17.09
N PHE A 34 15.57 5.32 -17.80
CA PHE A 34 14.73 4.26 -18.38
C PHE A 34 15.52 3.24 -19.22
N ALA A 35 16.42 3.73 -20.08
CA ALA A 35 17.25 2.84 -20.91
C ALA A 35 18.21 1.92 -20.13
N GLN A 36 18.56 2.26 -18.88
CA GLN A 36 19.41 1.39 -18.05
C GLN A 36 18.71 0.09 -17.67
N ILE A 37 17.36 0.08 -17.63
CA ILE A 37 16.57 -1.13 -17.35
C ILE A 37 16.81 -2.18 -18.43
N ALA A 38 16.78 -1.80 -19.72
CA ALA A 38 17.02 -2.72 -20.83
C ALA A 38 18.44 -3.31 -20.76
N LYS A 39 19.44 -2.46 -20.46
CA LYS A 39 20.83 -2.88 -20.30
C LYS A 39 20.99 -3.87 -19.12
N GLY A 40 20.42 -3.56 -17.96
CA GLY A 40 20.52 -4.40 -16.76
C GLY A 40 19.76 -5.73 -16.88
N ALA A 41 18.68 -5.74 -17.67
CA ALA A 41 17.89 -6.95 -17.96
C ALA A 41 18.38 -7.73 -19.20
N GLU A 42 19.54 -7.34 -19.77
CA GLU A 42 20.13 -7.96 -20.95
C GLU A 42 19.15 -8.12 -22.11
N CYS A 43 18.39 -7.05 -22.41
CA CYS A 43 17.42 -7.05 -23.49
C CYS A 43 17.51 -5.78 -24.36
N SER A 44 16.83 -5.82 -25.51
CA SER A 44 16.73 -4.65 -26.38
C SER A 44 15.78 -3.60 -25.77
N THR A 45 16.00 -2.34 -26.12
CA THR A 45 15.06 -1.25 -25.81
C THR A 45 13.66 -1.53 -26.36
N ASN A 46 13.57 -2.16 -27.53
CA ASN A 46 12.28 -2.57 -28.10
C ASN A 46 11.54 -3.58 -27.20
N THR A 47 12.27 -4.47 -26.52
CA THR A 47 11.68 -5.38 -25.54
C THR A 47 11.14 -4.61 -24.34
N LEU A 48 11.87 -3.62 -23.83
CA LEU A 48 11.42 -2.78 -22.73
C LEU A 48 10.13 -2.01 -23.11
N TYR A 49 10.10 -1.43 -24.32
CA TYR A 49 8.93 -0.68 -24.82
C TYR A 49 7.69 -1.56 -25.10
N LYS A 50 7.80 -2.88 -25.11
CA LYS A 50 6.61 -3.76 -25.13
C LYS A 50 5.82 -3.72 -23.82
N TYR A 51 6.48 -3.42 -22.69
CA TYR A 51 5.88 -3.46 -21.35
C TYR A 51 5.64 -2.08 -20.75
N PHE A 52 6.50 -1.10 -21.07
CA PHE A 52 6.46 0.23 -20.48
C PHE A 52 6.70 1.30 -21.56
N GLU A 53 5.82 2.29 -21.63
CA GLU A 53 5.97 3.42 -22.57
C GLU A 53 6.93 4.48 -22.03
N SER A 54 7.05 4.54 -20.68
CA SER A 54 7.82 5.58 -20.00
C SER A 54 8.42 5.08 -18.69
N LYS A 55 9.26 5.91 -18.09
CA LYS A 55 9.76 5.72 -16.72
C LYS A 55 8.63 5.71 -15.71
N GLU A 56 7.62 6.54 -15.94
CA GLU A 56 6.43 6.67 -15.09
C GLU A 56 5.63 5.37 -15.07
N ASP A 57 5.49 4.68 -16.20
CA ASP A 57 4.90 3.35 -16.27
C ASP A 57 5.62 2.35 -15.35
N VAL A 58 6.95 2.37 -15.36
CA VAL A 58 7.75 1.49 -14.50
C VAL A 58 7.50 1.79 -13.03
N LEU A 59 7.50 3.07 -12.64
CA LEU A 59 7.30 3.47 -11.24
C LEU A 59 5.88 3.16 -10.75
N VAL A 60 4.87 3.36 -11.60
CA VAL A 60 3.49 2.93 -11.30
C VAL A 60 3.42 1.41 -11.11
N CYS A 61 4.06 0.63 -11.99
CA CYS A 61 4.08 -0.83 -11.85
C CYS A 61 4.87 -1.30 -10.62
N LEU A 62 5.97 -0.64 -10.26
CA LEU A 62 6.70 -0.91 -9.02
C LEU A 62 5.86 -0.61 -7.79
N PHE A 63 5.12 0.51 -7.78
CA PHE A 63 4.18 0.80 -6.71
C PHE A 63 3.10 -0.28 -6.61
N LEU A 64 2.46 -0.64 -7.74
CA LEU A 64 1.44 -1.68 -7.80
C LEU A 64 1.94 -3.03 -7.29
N ARG A 65 3.19 -3.38 -7.58
CA ARG A 65 3.84 -4.61 -7.13
C ARG A 65 3.98 -4.69 -5.60
N ASN A 66 4.18 -3.56 -4.97
CA ASN A 66 4.47 -3.47 -3.54
C ASN A 66 3.26 -2.98 -2.70
N THR A 67 2.10 -2.74 -3.34
CA THR A 67 0.95 -2.15 -2.64
C THR A 67 0.35 -3.08 -1.59
N THR A 68 0.00 -2.52 -0.45
CA THR A 68 -0.61 -3.22 0.69
C THR A 68 -2.06 -3.63 0.44
N SER A 69 -2.75 -2.94 -0.47
CA SER A 69 -4.17 -3.18 -0.75
C SER A 69 -4.52 -4.60 -1.21
N THR A 70 -3.56 -5.36 -1.75
CA THR A 70 -3.77 -6.77 -2.12
C THR A 70 -3.36 -7.74 -1.02
N GLN A 71 -2.48 -7.31 -0.11
CA GLN A 71 -1.99 -8.15 0.97
C GLN A 71 -2.95 -8.14 2.16
N ILE A 72 -3.65 -7.02 2.39
CA ILE A 72 -4.61 -6.88 3.49
C ILE A 72 -5.75 -7.90 3.41
N PRO A 73 -6.45 -8.09 2.27
CA PRO A 73 -7.47 -9.14 2.17
C PRO A 73 -6.92 -10.55 2.43
N VAL A 74 -5.71 -10.85 1.94
CA VAL A 74 -5.04 -12.14 2.20
C VAL A 74 -4.73 -12.31 3.68
N PHE A 75 -4.28 -11.24 4.36
CA PHE A 75 -4.06 -11.28 5.80
C PHE A 75 -5.36 -11.56 6.56
N ILE A 76 -6.47 -10.89 6.22
CA ILE A 76 -7.79 -11.10 6.85
C ILE A 76 -8.25 -12.55 6.66
N GLN A 77 -8.09 -13.12 5.45
CA GLN A 77 -8.44 -14.52 5.19
C GLN A 77 -7.62 -15.53 6.01
N ASN A 78 -6.36 -15.20 6.33
CA ASN A 78 -5.52 -16.03 7.18
C ASN A 78 -5.77 -15.83 8.69
N HIS A 79 -6.52 -14.78 9.05
CA HIS A 79 -6.83 -14.39 10.44
C HIS A 79 -8.33 -14.10 10.59
N PRO A 80 -9.20 -15.13 10.44
CA PRO A 80 -10.66 -14.96 10.55
C PRO A 80 -11.11 -14.56 11.96
N GLU A 81 -10.26 -14.79 12.97
CA GLU A 81 -10.50 -14.44 14.38
C GLU A 81 -10.46 -12.94 14.65
N LEU A 82 -9.97 -12.12 13.73
CA LEU A 82 -9.88 -10.67 13.91
C LEU A 82 -11.25 -10.04 14.10
N ASP A 83 -11.42 -9.35 15.21
CA ASP A 83 -12.65 -8.60 15.50
C ASP A 83 -12.70 -7.28 14.69
N ILE A 84 -13.84 -6.61 14.76
CA ILE A 84 -14.10 -5.39 14.01
C ILE A 84 -13.16 -4.23 14.41
N TYR A 85 -12.74 -4.18 15.68
CA TYR A 85 -11.80 -3.18 16.18
C TYR A 85 -10.41 -3.35 15.56
N GLN A 86 -9.95 -4.59 15.50
CA GLN A 86 -8.68 -4.97 14.88
C GLN A 86 -8.70 -4.70 13.36
N ARG A 87 -9.79 -5.08 12.69
CA ARG A 87 -9.96 -4.84 11.24
C ARG A 87 -10.00 -3.34 10.91
N SER A 88 -10.54 -2.50 11.78
CA SER A 88 -10.62 -1.05 11.57
C SER A 88 -9.26 -0.33 11.60
N VAL A 89 -8.28 -0.85 12.31
CA VAL A 89 -6.91 -0.27 12.35
C VAL A 89 -5.93 -1.00 11.44
N LEU A 90 -6.28 -2.21 10.98
CA LEU A 90 -5.41 -3.08 10.19
C LEU A 90 -4.75 -2.40 8.98
N PRO A 91 -5.45 -1.67 8.10
CA PRO A 91 -4.84 -1.12 6.90
C PRO A 91 -3.72 -0.13 7.19
N ILE A 92 -3.86 0.65 8.25
CA ILE A 92 -2.87 1.63 8.68
C ILE A 92 -1.66 0.94 9.28
N LEU A 93 -1.87 0.01 10.22
CA LEU A 93 -0.79 -0.75 10.85
C LEU A 93 -0.01 -1.58 9.83
N PHE A 94 -0.74 -2.24 8.91
CA PHE A 94 -0.14 -3.05 7.86
C PHE A 94 0.76 -2.20 6.96
N THR A 95 0.29 -1.01 6.57
CA THR A 95 1.08 -0.11 5.72
C THR A 95 2.32 0.40 6.45
N PHE A 96 2.23 0.75 7.73
CA PHE A 96 3.42 1.13 8.51
C PHE A 96 4.46 0.01 8.58
N GLU A 97 4.03 -1.24 8.80
CA GLU A 97 4.96 -2.36 8.84
C GLU A 97 5.64 -2.63 7.49
N VAL A 98 4.92 -2.45 6.37
CA VAL A 98 5.50 -2.57 5.03
C VAL A 98 6.46 -1.41 4.73
N VAL A 99 6.09 -0.17 5.05
CA VAL A 99 6.95 1.00 4.85
C VAL A 99 8.28 0.85 5.59
N LYS A 100 8.28 0.36 6.83
CA LYS A 100 9.51 0.10 7.59
C LYS A 100 10.45 -0.92 6.94
N ARG A 101 9.87 -1.92 6.28
CA ARG A 101 10.63 -2.99 5.63
C ARG A 101 11.11 -2.63 4.23
N SER A 102 10.47 -1.66 3.59
CA SER A 102 10.73 -1.28 2.19
C SER A 102 10.78 0.24 2.03
N PRO A 103 11.95 0.87 2.20
CA PRO A 103 12.13 2.29 1.92
C PRO A 103 11.72 2.67 0.50
N ILE A 104 12.00 1.79 -0.48
CA ILE A 104 11.58 1.98 -1.88
C ILE A 104 10.06 2.09 -1.99
N PHE A 105 9.31 1.25 -1.27
CA PHE A 105 7.84 1.33 -1.29
C PHE A 105 7.34 2.69 -0.81
N ASN A 106 7.95 3.27 0.23
CA ASN A 106 7.54 4.57 0.72
C ASN A 106 7.76 5.69 -0.31
N ILE A 107 8.94 5.69 -0.95
CA ILE A 107 9.24 6.64 -2.04
C ILE A 107 8.25 6.47 -3.20
N LEU A 108 8.03 5.24 -3.64
CA LEU A 108 7.09 4.94 -4.74
C LEU A 108 5.66 5.37 -4.39
N ARG A 109 5.23 5.18 -3.14
CA ARG A 109 3.91 5.61 -2.67
C ARG A 109 3.71 7.11 -2.81
N VAL A 110 4.69 7.92 -2.38
CA VAL A 110 4.63 9.37 -2.48
C VAL A 110 4.63 9.85 -3.93
N VAL A 111 5.49 9.26 -4.76
CA VAL A 111 5.64 9.64 -6.17
C VAL A 111 4.42 9.21 -6.98
N SER A 112 3.97 7.95 -6.85
CA SER A 112 2.95 7.38 -7.73
C SER A 112 1.53 7.90 -7.48
N ILE A 113 1.24 8.48 -6.31
CA ILE A 113 -0.05 9.13 -6.04
C ILE A 113 -0.09 10.61 -6.40
N ASN A 114 1.05 11.19 -6.81
CA ASN A 114 1.11 12.58 -7.25
C ASN A 114 0.59 12.70 -8.70
N SER A 115 -0.41 13.56 -8.92
CA SER A 115 -1.05 13.71 -10.23
C SER A 115 -0.08 14.15 -11.33
N MET A 116 0.86 15.02 -11.02
CA MET A 116 1.88 15.47 -12.00
C MET A 116 2.78 14.32 -12.48
N PHE A 117 2.84 13.25 -11.72
CA PHE A 117 3.63 12.08 -12.04
C PHE A 117 2.82 11.02 -12.79
N TRP A 118 1.74 10.50 -12.18
CA TRP A 118 1.01 9.37 -12.77
C TRP A 118 0.26 9.75 -14.06
N GLN A 119 -0.04 11.04 -14.30
CA GLN A 119 -0.61 11.50 -15.58
C GLN A 119 0.31 11.25 -16.78
N MET A 120 1.60 11.06 -16.56
CA MET A 120 2.57 10.73 -17.60
C MET A 120 2.67 9.23 -17.91
N ALA A 121 2.00 8.40 -17.13
CA ALA A 121 1.92 6.97 -17.38
C ALA A 121 0.86 6.65 -18.44
N SER A 122 0.92 5.44 -19.01
CA SER A 122 -0.03 4.99 -20.01
C SER A 122 -1.44 4.84 -19.40
N PRO A 123 -2.53 5.10 -20.17
CA PRO A 123 -3.90 5.09 -19.66
C PRO A 123 -4.30 3.78 -18.98
N GLU A 124 -3.84 2.65 -19.51
CA GLU A 124 -4.13 1.33 -18.95
C GLU A 124 -3.53 1.17 -17.53
N LYS A 125 -2.30 1.64 -17.31
CA LYS A 125 -1.64 1.59 -16.00
C LYS A 125 -2.24 2.58 -15.02
N ILE A 126 -2.69 3.72 -15.49
CA ILE A 126 -3.46 4.69 -14.69
C ILE A 126 -4.75 4.05 -14.17
N GLU A 127 -5.46 3.30 -14.99
CA GLU A 127 -6.70 2.62 -14.58
C GLU A 127 -6.43 1.56 -13.52
N VAL A 128 -5.40 0.74 -13.70
CA VAL A 128 -4.98 -0.25 -12.68
C VAL A 128 -4.57 0.44 -11.39
N LEU A 129 -3.83 1.56 -11.47
CA LEU A 129 -3.44 2.36 -10.30
C LEU A 129 -4.68 2.88 -9.56
N ARG A 130 -5.64 3.47 -10.28
CA ARG A 130 -6.89 3.99 -9.70
C ARG A 130 -7.65 2.90 -8.96
N ASN A 131 -7.83 1.74 -9.57
CA ASN A 131 -8.51 0.61 -8.95
C ASN A 131 -7.79 0.13 -7.68
N ARG A 132 -6.47 0.13 -7.68
CA ARG A 132 -5.66 -0.28 -6.55
C ARG A 132 -5.72 0.73 -5.39
N VAL A 133 -5.70 2.01 -5.69
CA VAL A 133 -5.87 3.07 -4.69
C VAL A 133 -7.27 3.00 -4.08
N ASN A 134 -8.31 2.84 -4.91
CA ASN A 134 -9.69 2.68 -4.43
C ASN A 134 -9.87 1.43 -3.56
N LEU A 135 -9.23 0.32 -3.89
CA LEU A 135 -9.24 -0.88 -3.06
C LEU A 135 -8.62 -0.60 -1.68
N PHE A 136 -7.50 0.14 -1.61
CA PHE A 136 -6.91 0.52 -0.32
C PHE A 136 -7.86 1.37 0.53
N TRP A 137 -8.53 2.34 -0.09
CA TRP A 137 -9.56 3.15 0.57
C TRP A 137 -10.74 2.32 1.08
N SER A 138 -11.18 1.34 0.29
CA SER A 138 -12.21 0.39 0.68
C SER A 138 -11.77 -0.44 1.90
N CYS A 139 -10.51 -0.89 1.95
CA CYS A 139 -9.99 -1.61 3.11
C CYS A 139 -9.99 -0.76 4.40
N ILE A 140 -9.93 0.57 4.31
CA ILE A 140 -10.07 1.46 5.48
C ILE A 140 -11.54 1.67 5.83
N ARG A 141 -12.37 1.96 4.83
CA ARG A 141 -13.76 2.39 5.02
C ARG A 141 -14.71 1.27 5.43
N VAL A 142 -14.61 0.10 4.75
CA VAL A 142 -15.54 -1.02 4.96
C VAL A 142 -15.58 -1.49 6.42
N PRO A 143 -14.46 -1.69 7.13
CA PRO A 143 -14.53 -2.08 8.54
C PRO A 143 -15.19 -1.04 9.45
N LEU A 144 -15.09 0.26 9.12
CA LEU A 144 -15.77 1.32 9.87
C LEU A 144 -17.29 1.28 9.63
N GLU A 145 -17.72 1.07 8.39
CA GLU A 145 -19.14 0.87 8.04
C GLU A 145 -19.71 -0.37 8.73
N ASP A 146 -18.97 -1.48 8.71
CA ASP A 146 -19.37 -2.72 9.37
C ASP A 146 -19.44 -2.56 10.90
N ALA A 147 -18.56 -1.73 11.50
CA ALA A 147 -18.63 -1.39 12.93
C ALA A 147 -19.90 -0.59 13.28
N VAL A 148 -20.35 0.30 12.40
CA VAL A 148 -21.62 1.02 12.59
C VAL A 148 -22.80 0.07 12.42
N ILE A 149 -22.81 -0.78 11.40
CA ILE A 149 -23.88 -1.76 11.15
C ILE A 149 -24.02 -2.73 12.33
N SER A 150 -22.89 -3.19 12.91
CA SER A 150 -22.91 -4.06 14.10
C SER A 150 -23.19 -3.32 15.41
N GLY A 151 -23.30 -1.99 15.38
CA GLY A 151 -23.53 -1.15 16.55
C GLY A 151 -22.30 -1.04 17.48
N GLU A 152 -21.11 -1.38 17.03
CA GLU A 152 -19.86 -1.25 17.79
C GLU A 152 -19.27 0.17 17.71
N LEU A 153 -19.68 0.94 16.71
CA LEU A 153 -19.34 2.34 16.50
C LEU A 153 -20.63 3.15 16.30
N ASP A 154 -20.84 4.18 17.11
CA ASP A 154 -21.90 5.17 16.87
C ASP A 154 -21.28 6.33 16.06
N ALA A 155 -21.58 6.35 14.77
CA ALA A 155 -21.04 7.33 13.83
C ALA A 155 -21.97 7.52 12.64
N THR A 156 -22.05 8.75 12.16
CA THR A 156 -22.75 9.10 10.93
C THR A 156 -21.90 8.81 9.70
N GLU A 157 -22.52 8.83 8.52
CA GLU A 157 -21.80 8.74 7.24
C GLU A 157 -20.72 9.83 7.08
N LEU A 158 -20.97 11.03 7.61
CA LEU A 158 -19.98 12.11 7.63
C LEU A 158 -18.80 11.77 8.54
N ASP A 159 -19.08 11.22 9.72
CA ASP A 159 -18.03 10.80 10.66
C ASP A 159 -17.13 9.70 10.07
N ILE A 160 -17.72 8.71 9.40
CA ILE A 160 -16.96 7.65 8.71
C ILE A 160 -16.04 8.26 7.64
N ARG A 161 -16.55 9.18 6.85
CA ARG A 161 -15.77 9.87 5.81
C ARG A 161 -14.62 10.66 6.42
N ASP A 162 -14.87 11.43 7.46
CA ASP A 162 -13.88 12.26 8.13
C ASP A 162 -12.82 11.40 8.83
N LEU A 163 -13.23 10.29 9.48
CA LEU A 163 -12.29 9.34 10.07
C LEU A 163 -11.42 8.67 9.01
N THR A 164 -12.01 8.21 7.91
CA THR A 164 -11.28 7.60 6.79
C THR A 164 -10.24 8.56 6.22
N GLN A 165 -10.61 9.82 5.98
CA GLN A 165 -9.68 10.84 5.48
C GLN A 165 -8.60 11.18 6.51
N SER A 166 -8.94 11.28 7.79
CA SER A 166 -7.99 11.56 8.86
C SER A 166 -6.94 10.47 9.00
N LEU A 167 -7.34 9.19 8.90
CA LEU A 167 -6.43 8.04 8.90
C LEU A 167 -5.47 8.10 7.69
N TYR A 168 -5.98 8.47 6.53
CA TYR A 168 -5.16 8.61 5.34
C TYR A 168 -4.16 9.78 5.45
N PHE A 169 -4.61 10.95 5.91
CA PHE A 169 -3.74 12.10 6.10
C PHE A 169 -2.67 11.81 7.15
N PHE A 170 -3.04 11.13 8.24
CA PHE A 170 -2.08 10.69 9.24
C PHE A 170 -1.04 9.74 8.64
N LEU A 171 -1.46 8.70 7.92
CA LEU A 171 -0.57 7.76 7.26
C LEU A 171 0.37 8.47 6.26
N GLY A 172 -0.18 9.37 5.45
CA GLY A 172 0.57 10.14 4.47
C GLY A 172 1.61 11.04 5.12
N GLY A 173 1.19 11.83 6.09
CA GLY A 173 2.05 12.76 6.83
C GLY A 173 3.14 12.04 7.62
N ALA A 174 2.76 11.03 8.41
CA ALA A 174 3.69 10.26 9.22
C ALA A 174 4.79 9.61 8.36
N SER A 175 4.40 8.89 7.30
CA SER A 175 5.37 8.21 6.44
C SER A 175 6.33 9.19 5.75
N SER A 176 5.83 10.34 5.27
CA SER A 176 6.69 11.36 4.63
C SER A 176 7.64 12.01 5.63
N THR A 177 7.17 12.23 6.86
CA THR A 177 7.95 12.83 7.93
C THR A 177 9.07 11.90 8.42
N TYR A 178 8.77 10.60 8.60
CA TYR A 178 9.78 9.60 8.97
C TYR A 178 10.91 9.50 7.94
N GLU A 179 10.60 9.57 6.66
CA GLU A 179 11.59 9.51 5.59
C GLU A 179 12.42 10.78 5.46
N SER A 180 11.84 11.93 5.75
CA SER A 180 12.54 13.21 5.54
C SER A 180 13.79 13.34 6.38
N ARG A 181 13.79 12.80 7.63
CA ARG A 181 14.87 12.87 8.61
C ARG A 181 15.45 14.30 8.80
N LEU A 182 14.66 15.31 8.42
CA LEU A 182 15.07 16.71 8.43
C LEU A 182 14.60 17.46 9.67
N MET A 183 13.70 16.86 10.46
CA MET A 183 13.15 17.51 11.64
C MET A 183 13.95 17.16 12.89
N ASP A 184 14.19 18.16 13.72
CA ASP A 184 14.78 17.97 15.05
C ASP A 184 13.86 17.10 15.92
N GLU A 185 14.43 16.25 16.77
CA GLU A 185 13.70 15.37 17.71
C GLU A 185 12.74 16.14 18.63
N LYS A 186 13.05 17.40 18.96
CA LYS A 186 12.16 18.27 19.77
C LYS A 186 10.79 18.53 19.11
N TYR A 187 10.70 18.40 17.77
CA TYR A 187 9.46 18.62 17.02
C TYR A 187 8.81 17.32 16.58
N PHE A 188 9.61 16.27 16.43
CA PHE A 188 9.11 15.01 15.86
C PHE A 188 9.89 13.82 16.40
N THR A 189 9.17 12.88 17.00
CA THR A 189 9.72 11.61 17.47
C THR A 189 9.26 10.49 16.54
N ALA A 190 10.23 9.87 15.85
CA ALA A 190 10.01 8.80 14.91
C ALA A 190 10.01 7.43 15.62
N ASP A 191 9.07 7.22 16.56
CA ASP A 191 8.90 5.95 17.24
C ASP A 191 7.52 5.34 17.02
N ASP A 192 7.47 4.04 17.20
CA ASP A 192 6.26 3.25 17.01
C ASP A 192 5.18 3.58 18.04
N GLU A 193 5.57 3.82 19.28
CA GLU A 193 4.66 4.11 20.37
C GLU A 193 3.92 5.43 20.12
N THR A 194 4.63 6.44 19.65
CA THR A 194 4.04 7.73 19.26
C THR A 194 3.01 7.53 18.14
N SER A 195 3.33 6.72 17.13
CA SER A 195 2.38 6.43 16.03
C SER A 195 1.11 5.73 16.55
N LEU A 196 1.26 4.69 17.38
CA LEU A 196 0.13 3.97 17.97
C LEU A 196 -0.73 4.88 18.87
N ARG A 197 -0.09 5.76 19.65
CA ARG A 197 -0.78 6.75 20.48
C ARG A 197 -1.60 7.72 19.64
N HIS A 198 -1.08 8.18 18.51
CA HIS A 198 -1.81 9.06 17.61
C HIS A 198 -2.98 8.36 16.94
N ILE A 199 -2.80 7.14 16.45
CA ILE A 199 -3.89 6.34 15.88
C ILE A 199 -4.99 6.08 16.92
N SER A 200 -4.62 5.66 18.13
CA SER A 200 -5.55 5.44 19.22
C SER A 200 -6.37 6.70 19.53
N ARG A 201 -5.71 7.85 19.66
CA ARG A 201 -6.40 9.13 19.91
C ARG A 201 -7.34 9.53 18.77
N LEU A 202 -6.93 9.30 17.53
CA LEU A 202 -7.74 9.63 16.37
C LEU A 202 -8.97 8.74 16.29
N MET A 203 -8.82 7.44 16.49
CA MET A 203 -9.93 6.48 16.49
C MET A 203 -10.91 6.75 17.63
N ASN A 204 -10.41 6.96 18.85
CA ASN A 204 -11.23 7.18 20.05
C ASN A 204 -11.86 8.60 20.15
N ARG A 205 -11.74 9.43 19.13
CA ARG A 205 -12.56 10.67 19.01
C ARG A 205 -14.01 10.36 18.70
N TYR A 206 -14.30 9.14 18.22
CA TYR A 206 -15.62 8.64 17.87
C TYR A 206 -16.12 7.66 18.94
N GLN A 207 -17.43 7.44 18.99
CA GLN A 207 -18.07 6.69 20.07
C GLN A 207 -18.04 5.19 19.81
N TRP A 208 -16.90 4.56 20.07
CA TRP A 208 -16.74 3.11 20.08
C TRP A 208 -17.30 2.53 21.39
N LYS A 209 -17.96 1.36 21.35
CA LYS A 209 -18.36 0.64 22.57
C LYS A 209 -17.18 0.24 23.45
N ARG A 210 -16.05 -0.11 22.84
CA ARG A 210 -14.77 -0.39 23.50
C ARG A 210 -13.68 0.51 22.92
N PRO A 211 -12.76 1.00 23.72
CA PRO A 211 -11.69 1.85 23.21
C PRO A 211 -10.71 1.06 22.30
N ILE A 212 -10.21 1.71 21.29
CA ILE A 212 -9.10 1.24 20.47
C ILE A 212 -7.81 1.48 21.25
N THR A 213 -7.21 0.41 21.80
CA THR A 213 -6.04 0.53 22.69
C THR A 213 -4.72 0.36 21.97
N GLN A 214 -3.65 0.94 22.52
CA GLN A 214 -2.30 0.75 21.98
C GLN A 214 -1.84 -0.71 22.13
N GLU A 215 -2.21 -1.38 23.22
CA GLU A 215 -1.88 -2.77 23.46
C GLU A 215 -2.47 -3.70 22.37
N MET A 216 -3.76 -3.52 22.03
CA MET A 216 -4.37 -4.26 20.91
C MET A 216 -3.61 -4.04 19.60
N MET A 217 -3.25 -2.78 19.30
CA MET A 217 -2.52 -2.46 18.09
C MET A 217 -1.09 -3.03 18.08
N GLN A 218 -0.41 -3.11 19.24
CA GLN A 218 0.88 -3.78 19.35
C GLN A 218 0.77 -5.28 19.06
N GLY A 219 -0.26 -5.95 19.60
CA GLY A 219 -0.55 -7.35 19.26
C GLY A 219 -0.78 -7.55 17.76
N MET A 220 -1.55 -6.67 17.14
CA MET A 220 -1.78 -6.70 15.69
C MET A 220 -0.48 -6.53 14.88
N ARG A 221 0.41 -5.65 15.31
CA ARG A 221 1.70 -5.45 14.64
C ARG A 221 2.59 -6.69 14.66
N LEU A 222 2.58 -7.45 15.76
CA LEU A 222 3.30 -8.72 15.85
C LEU A 222 2.76 -9.73 14.82
N LEU A 223 1.43 -9.88 14.73
CA LEU A 223 0.79 -10.76 13.74
C LEU A 223 1.13 -10.33 12.30
N ILE A 224 1.06 -9.04 12.01
CA ILE A 224 1.43 -8.49 10.70
C ILE A 224 2.91 -8.76 10.40
N SER A 225 3.79 -8.55 11.38
CA SER A 225 5.22 -8.82 11.25
C SER A 225 5.49 -10.27 10.87
N GLU A 226 4.91 -11.21 11.61
CA GLU A 226 5.03 -12.65 11.31
C GLU A 226 4.51 -13.01 9.92
N PHE A 227 3.38 -12.44 9.52
CA PHE A 227 2.79 -12.67 8.21
C PHE A 227 3.74 -12.20 7.08
N LEU A 228 4.31 -11.00 7.22
CA LEU A 228 5.26 -10.44 6.28
C LEU A 228 6.57 -11.26 6.23
N ASP A 229 7.07 -11.70 7.38
CA ASP A 229 8.31 -12.48 7.48
C ASP A 229 8.18 -13.88 6.88
N LYS A 230 7.02 -14.52 6.99
CA LYS A 230 6.73 -15.81 6.35
C LYS A 230 6.70 -15.75 4.81
N GLY A 231 6.85 -14.55 4.23
CA GLY A 231 6.99 -14.36 2.78
C GLY A 231 5.78 -14.81 1.95
N LYS A 232 4.62 -15.02 2.59
CA LYS A 232 3.36 -15.40 1.93
C LYS A 232 2.82 -14.33 0.97
N THR A 233 3.49 -13.18 0.94
CA THR A 233 3.06 -11.97 0.24
C THR A 233 3.87 -11.67 -1.02
N LYS A 234 4.71 -12.56 -1.52
CA LYS A 234 5.37 -12.38 -2.83
C LYS A 234 4.37 -12.55 -4.00
N ILE A 235 3.22 -11.91 -3.87
CA ILE A 235 2.31 -11.70 -5.00
C ILE A 235 2.93 -10.59 -5.84
N ARG A 236 3.61 -10.96 -6.90
CA ARG A 236 4.20 -10.00 -7.82
C ARG A 236 3.11 -9.36 -8.67
N SER A 237 3.21 -8.06 -8.91
CA SER A 237 2.16 -7.22 -9.49
C SER A 237 1.56 -7.71 -10.79
N CYS A 238 2.38 -8.29 -11.68
CA CYS A 238 1.88 -8.72 -12.97
C CYS A 238 0.96 -9.93 -12.86
N GLU A 239 1.22 -10.88 -11.96
CA GLU A 239 0.29 -11.97 -11.64
C GLU A 239 -0.98 -11.42 -11.00
N THR A 240 -0.84 -10.43 -10.14
CA THR A 240 -1.96 -9.76 -9.50
C THR A 240 -2.80 -8.95 -10.50
N CYS A 241 -2.18 -8.27 -11.46
CA CYS A 241 -2.90 -7.56 -12.52
C CYS A 241 -3.66 -8.52 -13.45
N LEU A 242 -3.14 -9.70 -13.70
CA LEU A 242 -3.83 -10.75 -14.47
C LEU A 242 -5.00 -11.38 -13.70
N GLY A 243 -4.93 -11.41 -12.38
CA GLY A 243 -5.91 -12.08 -11.50
C GLY A 243 -7.00 -11.17 -10.91
N ILE A 244 -6.75 -9.87 -10.79
CA ILE A 244 -7.58 -8.94 -9.99
C ILE A 244 -8.92 -8.56 -10.67
N GLY A 245 -9.22 -8.96 -11.86
CA GLY A 245 -10.57 -8.74 -12.38
C GLY A 245 -11.68 -9.49 -11.61
N LYS A 246 -11.38 -10.28 -10.58
CA LYS A 246 -12.38 -11.21 -10.08
C LYS A 246 -12.60 -11.35 -8.57
N GLN A 247 -11.71 -10.98 -7.62
CA GLN A 247 -11.98 -11.44 -6.22
C GLN A 247 -11.22 -10.78 -5.06
N LEU A 248 -10.92 -9.51 -5.04
CA LEU A 248 -10.43 -8.90 -3.80
C LEU A 248 -11.46 -7.89 -3.28
N THR A 249 -12.29 -8.34 -2.35
CA THR A 249 -13.13 -7.46 -1.54
C THR A 249 -12.58 -7.39 -0.12
N CYS A 250 -12.75 -6.26 0.56
CA CYS A 250 -12.43 -6.12 1.98
C CYS A 250 -13.56 -6.67 2.88
N ARG A 251 -14.63 -7.18 2.28
CA ARG A 251 -15.70 -7.94 2.94
C ARG A 251 -15.47 -9.42 2.74
N ASP A 252 -15.70 -10.20 3.79
CA ASP A 252 -15.89 -11.63 3.66
C ASP A 252 -17.20 -11.84 2.87
N ASP A 253 -17.10 -12.18 1.59
CA ASP A 253 -18.26 -12.68 0.86
C ASP A 253 -18.71 -13.99 1.52
N LYS A 254 -19.79 -13.92 2.29
CA LYS A 254 -20.49 -15.07 2.87
C LYS A 254 -21.41 -15.66 1.82
#